data_3ef4c0afd9c53afda473ee1aed289c28
#
_entry.id   3ef4c0afd9c53afda473ee1aed289c28
#
_cell.length_a   1.000
_cell.length_b   1.000
_cell.length_c   1.000
_cell.angle_alpha   90.00
_cell.angle_beta   90.00
_cell.angle_gamma   90.00
#
_symmetry.space_group_name_H-M   'P 1'
#
loop_
_entity.id
_entity.type
_entity.pdbx_description
1 polymer ?
#
loop_
_entity_poly.entity_id
_entity_poly.type
_entity_poly.pdbx_seq_one_letter_code
_entity_poly.pdbx_strand_id
1 'polypeptide(L)'
;MDGARRSRLLGVWSLAVYLFLYAPLAVLAAFSFNRERLTAQWRGFTLDWYARLLGNTQVLTALRNSLLVAAVATVLATAIGTAAALAFHRHRFRRQGVLDALLTLPIVIPEIVMAASLLLLFAGIGLRLGFLTVVLAHVAFSVSYVVLVVRARLAGFDRSLEEAAMDLGAGPWRTFLQVTLPGIAPGVMAAALLVFALSIDDYVVTSFVAGVGSTTLPLQIYSMVRSGVSPEINAASTVLLVATALLLFAAWRVEQGGRARSAAAPAVLGLAILAAPFVLVGPPAPEDRVLNVFIWSGYLPPETVRDFEARHGVRVNVDLYDSLEALLAKLQAGNASYDVVCPSNYAVEILLHQNLLQPLDRSALPHLSNVDPAWLDRDFDPGNRHTVPYFTGTCGIGYRRSRVGEVDSWRALWDPRWKGRILMLDDARETLGAALRLLGRSVNTSDEPTVRRAMRLLVQQKPLVRAYDSANFEDALLAGDVWLAQGWNGEFARVMDLDPDLAYVVPKEGSTTYLDSLAIPAGAPHPKLAHAFLDFVMEAEVSAAICRSMRYTTPNRAALAFLPPAIRKNPAIFPPREVVGRLELLRDIGPATTLYDRLWTEVKTAR
;
A
#
# COMPACT_ATOMS: atom_id res chain seq x y z
N MET A 1 41.99 29.31 -21.73
CA MET A 1 40.71 28.99 -22.41
C MET A 1 40.06 27.68 -21.95
N ASP A 2 40.77 26.76 -21.29
CA ASP A 2 40.21 25.46 -20.88
C ASP A 2 39.26 25.48 -19.63
N GLY A 3 39.48 26.39 -18.68
CA GLY A 3 38.66 26.47 -17.49
C GLY A 3 37.20 26.88 -17.73
N ALA A 4 36.98 27.85 -18.61
CA ALA A 4 35.65 28.35 -18.97
C ALA A 4 34.85 27.31 -19.80
N ARG A 5 35.51 26.48 -20.58
CA ARG A 5 34.90 25.41 -21.36
C ARG A 5 34.51 24.23 -20.47
N ARG A 6 35.35 23.86 -19.51
CA ARG A 6 35.05 22.84 -18.48
C ARG A 6 33.88 23.28 -17.56
N SER A 7 33.85 24.54 -17.14
CA SER A 7 32.76 25.07 -16.30
C SER A 7 31.41 25.06 -17.06
N ARG A 8 31.39 25.38 -18.36
CA ARG A 8 30.18 25.29 -19.19
C ARG A 8 29.71 23.84 -19.39
N LEU A 9 30.64 22.91 -19.63
CA LEU A 9 30.33 21.48 -19.74
C LEU A 9 29.73 20.93 -18.43
N LEU A 10 30.34 21.26 -17.31
CA LEU A 10 29.79 20.89 -15.97
C LEU A 10 28.40 21.49 -15.74
N GLY A 11 28.19 22.76 -16.14
CA GLY A 11 26.88 23.41 -16.04
C GLY A 11 25.81 22.71 -16.89
N VAL A 12 26.15 22.33 -18.14
CA VAL A 12 25.22 21.56 -18.99
C VAL A 12 24.93 20.18 -18.41
N TRP A 13 25.95 19.48 -17.92
CA TRP A 13 25.76 18.19 -17.25
C TRP A 13 24.87 18.31 -16.00
N SER A 14 25.14 19.30 -15.15
CA SER A 14 24.31 19.56 -13.96
C SER A 14 22.86 19.84 -14.35
N LEU A 15 22.65 20.68 -15.37
CA LEU A 15 21.31 20.98 -15.88
C LEU A 15 20.61 19.71 -16.41
N ALA A 16 21.33 18.87 -17.17
CA ALA A 16 20.79 17.61 -17.69
C ALA A 16 20.39 16.66 -16.55
N VAL A 17 21.21 16.55 -15.51
CA VAL A 17 20.91 15.76 -14.31
C VAL A 17 19.67 16.32 -13.57
N TYR A 18 19.60 17.64 -13.37
CA TYR A 18 18.42 18.24 -12.74
C TYR A 18 17.15 18.04 -13.59
N LEU A 19 17.23 18.24 -14.90
CA LEU A 19 16.10 17.98 -15.79
C LEU A 19 15.66 16.52 -15.71
N PHE A 20 16.58 15.57 -15.72
CA PHE A 20 16.28 14.16 -15.58
C PHE A 20 15.60 13.82 -14.24
N LEU A 21 16.07 14.40 -13.13
CA LEU A 21 15.52 14.18 -11.79
C LEU A 21 14.15 14.84 -11.58
N TYR A 22 13.95 16.05 -12.12
CA TYR A 22 12.72 16.81 -11.87
C TYR A 22 11.67 16.65 -12.98
N ALA A 23 12.02 16.13 -14.17
CA ALA A 23 11.06 15.91 -15.25
C ALA A 23 9.88 15.01 -14.84
N PRO A 24 10.07 13.87 -14.14
CA PRO A 24 8.94 13.05 -13.66
C PRO A 24 7.99 13.83 -12.74
N LEU A 25 8.51 14.67 -11.85
CA LEU A 25 7.70 15.51 -10.94
C LEU A 25 6.91 16.57 -11.72
N ALA A 26 7.54 17.17 -12.74
CA ALA A 26 6.87 18.13 -13.61
C ALA A 26 5.76 17.45 -14.44
N VAL A 27 5.99 16.23 -14.93
CA VAL A 27 4.98 15.43 -15.63
C VAL A 27 3.82 15.10 -14.69
N LEU A 28 4.09 14.61 -13.47
CA LEU A 28 3.08 14.32 -12.45
C LEU A 28 2.24 15.58 -12.18
N ALA A 29 2.89 16.72 -11.94
CA ALA A 29 2.20 17.99 -11.71
C ALA A 29 1.36 18.44 -12.91
N ALA A 30 1.86 18.27 -14.15
CA ALA A 30 1.10 18.56 -15.36
C ALA A 30 -0.14 17.66 -15.47
N PHE A 31 0.03 16.36 -15.28
CA PHE A 31 -1.07 15.39 -15.39
C PHE A 31 -2.09 15.46 -14.25
N SER A 32 -1.78 16.14 -13.15
CA SER A 32 -2.79 16.46 -12.11
C SER A 32 -3.92 17.36 -12.61
N PHE A 33 -3.70 18.08 -13.72
CA PHE A 33 -4.67 18.93 -14.39
C PHE A 33 -5.33 18.26 -15.61
N ASN A 34 -4.96 16.99 -15.92
CA ASN A 34 -5.52 16.31 -17.08
C ASN A 34 -6.98 15.92 -16.85
N ARG A 35 -7.86 16.20 -17.81
CA ARG A 35 -9.27 15.82 -17.75
C ARG A 35 -9.48 14.32 -17.83
N GLU A 36 -8.58 13.58 -18.51
CA GLU A 36 -8.66 12.13 -18.64
C GLU A 36 -8.31 11.46 -17.31
N ARG A 37 -9.10 10.45 -16.94
CA ARG A 37 -8.87 9.65 -15.73
C ARG A 37 -7.59 8.80 -15.81
N LEU A 38 -7.22 8.41 -17.04
CA LEU A 38 -5.98 7.68 -17.29
C LEU A 38 -4.89 8.67 -17.69
N THR A 39 -3.74 8.57 -17.05
CA THR A 39 -2.61 9.49 -17.26
C THR A 39 -1.84 9.26 -18.56
N ALA A 40 -2.29 8.35 -19.43
CA ALA A 40 -1.59 7.99 -20.66
C ALA A 40 -1.63 9.07 -21.77
N GLN A 41 -2.69 9.90 -21.80
CA GLN A 41 -2.87 10.93 -22.83
C GLN A 41 -3.41 12.23 -22.25
N TRP A 42 -2.91 13.37 -22.75
CA TRP A 42 -3.46 14.67 -22.38
C TRP A 42 -4.74 14.96 -23.18
N ARG A 43 -5.88 15.10 -22.49
CA ARG A 43 -7.19 15.40 -23.10
C ARG A 43 -7.83 16.70 -22.62
N GLY A 44 -7.05 17.60 -22.06
CA GLY A 44 -7.52 18.93 -21.66
C GLY A 44 -7.32 19.22 -20.19
N PHE A 45 -7.48 20.50 -19.83
CA PHE A 45 -7.27 21.03 -18.49
C PHE A 45 -8.53 20.91 -17.63
N THR A 46 -8.38 20.51 -16.35
CA THR A 46 -9.43 20.54 -15.34
C THR A 46 -8.87 20.78 -13.94
N LEU A 47 -9.69 21.32 -13.03
CA LEU A 47 -9.42 21.43 -11.59
C LEU A 47 -10.30 20.47 -10.77
N ASP A 48 -11.11 19.65 -11.41
CA ASP A 48 -12.08 18.77 -10.75
C ASP A 48 -11.42 17.81 -9.75
N TRP A 49 -10.20 17.38 -10.03
CA TRP A 49 -9.44 16.47 -9.15
C TRP A 49 -9.08 17.11 -7.82
N TYR A 50 -8.78 18.41 -7.82
CA TYR A 50 -8.52 19.16 -6.60
C TYR A 50 -9.81 19.36 -5.79
N ALA A 51 -10.94 19.60 -6.45
CA ALA A 51 -12.23 19.67 -5.77
C ALA A 51 -12.63 18.31 -5.16
N ARG A 52 -12.40 17.21 -5.88
CA ARG A 52 -12.62 15.85 -5.36
C ARG A 52 -11.71 15.53 -4.19
N LEU A 53 -10.42 15.89 -4.27
CA LEU A 53 -9.45 15.71 -3.20
C LEU A 53 -9.90 16.37 -1.89
N LEU A 54 -10.43 17.60 -1.96
CA LEU A 54 -10.98 18.30 -0.79
C LEU A 54 -12.21 17.62 -0.19
N GLY A 55 -12.94 16.85 -0.99
CA GLY A 55 -14.07 16.02 -0.53
C GLY A 55 -13.69 14.60 -0.12
N ASN A 56 -12.43 14.18 -0.35
CA ASN A 56 -11.96 12.84 -0.05
C ASN A 56 -11.46 12.76 1.40
N THR A 57 -12.36 12.40 2.31
CA THR A 57 -12.05 12.30 3.75
C THR A 57 -10.98 11.27 4.06
N GLN A 58 -10.84 10.19 3.28
CA GLN A 58 -9.82 9.16 3.48
C GLN A 58 -8.42 9.74 3.23
N VAL A 59 -8.21 10.42 2.09
CA VAL A 59 -6.91 11.04 1.76
C VAL A 59 -6.57 12.16 2.74
N LEU A 60 -7.55 12.99 3.12
CA LEU A 60 -7.34 14.06 4.10
C LEU A 60 -7.00 13.51 5.49
N THR A 61 -7.65 12.43 5.92
CA THR A 61 -7.35 11.75 7.19
C THR A 61 -5.94 11.14 7.15
N ALA A 62 -5.58 10.48 6.06
CA ALA A 62 -4.25 9.90 5.89
C ALA A 62 -3.15 10.97 5.88
N LEU A 63 -3.38 12.10 5.22
CA LEU A 63 -2.45 13.24 5.25
C LEU A 63 -2.31 13.82 6.67
N ARG A 64 -3.43 14.01 7.40
CA ARG A 64 -3.40 14.45 8.80
C ARG A 64 -2.59 13.50 9.67
N ASN A 65 -2.82 12.19 9.53
CA ASN A 65 -2.10 11.17 10.27
C ASN A 65 -0.60 11.21 9.98
N SER A 66 -0.20 11.28 8.70
CA SER A 66 1.21 11.42 8.31
C SER A 66 1.88 12.64 8.97
N LEU A 67 1.22 13.79 8.92
CA LEU A 67 1.76 15.01 9.51
C LEU A 67 1.90 14.91 11.03
N LEU A 68 0.91 14.32 11.70
CA LEU A 68 0.97 14.12 13.16
C LEU A 68 2.05 13.13 13.56
N VAL A 69 2.12 11.96 12.87
CA VAL A 69 3.17 10.97 13.12
C VAL A 69 4.55 11.58 12.91
N ALA A 70 4.77 12.22 11.75
CA ALA A 70 6.05 12.84 11.43
C ALA A 70 6.43 13.92 12.43
N ALA A 71 5.50 14.78 12.84
CA ALA A 71 5.79 15.84 13.82
C ALA A 71 6.15 15.26 15.20
N VAL A 72 5.35 14.32 15.72
CA VAL A 72 5.59 13.72 17.04
C VAL A 72 6.87 12.88 17.03
N ALA A 73 7.06 12.04 16.01
CA ALA A 73 8.26 11.23 15.87
C ALA A 73 9.52 12.11 15.75
N THR A 74 9.46 13.20 14.98
CA THR A 74 10.57 14.15 14.85
C THR A 74 10.96 14.75 16.19
N VAL A 75 10.00 15.26 16.96
CA VAL A 75 10.27 15.86 18.26
C VAL A 75 10.90 14.84 19.21
N LEU A 76 10.31 13.67 19.33
CA LEU A 76 10.79 12.63 20.24
C LEU A 76 12.15 12.07 19.81
N ALA A 77 12.31 11.70 18.54
CA ALA A 77 13.57 11.16 18.04
C ALA A 77 14.71 12.17 18.10
N THR A 78 14.43 13.45 17.79
CA THR A 78 15.44 14.52 17.88
C THR A 78 15.86 14.76 19.32
N ALA A 79 14.93 14.79 20.27
CA ALA A 79 15.25 14.96 21.69
C ALA A 79 16.09 13.78 22.21
N ILE A 80 15.63 12.53 21.97
CA ILE A 80 16.31 11.31 22.43
C ILE A 80 17.68 11.17 21.75
N GLY A 81 17.73 11.33 20.42
CA GLY A 81 18.95 11.16 19.64
C GLY A 81 19.99 12.22 19.94
N THR A 82 19.58 13.50 20.16
CA THR A 82 20.50 14.57 20.59
C THR A 82 21.06 14.29 21.99
N ALA A 83 20.22 13.86 22.93
CA ALA A 83 20.69 13.48 24.27
C ALA A 83 21.66 12.30 24.21
N ALA A 84 21.35 11.26 23.40
CA ALA A 84 22.25 10.13 23.18
C ALA A 84 23.57 10.59 22.55
N ALA A 85 23.55 11.41 21.51
CA ALA A 85 24.75 11.93 20.85
C ALA A 85 25.65 12.66 21.80
N LEU A 86 25.09 13.54 22.67
CA LEU A 86 25.81 14.26 23.72
C LEU A 86 26.40 13.30 24.74
N ALA A 87 25.65 12.31 25.20
CA ALA A 87 26.13 11.30 26.13
C ALA A 87 27.34 10.53 25.58
N PHE A 88 27.26 10.09 24.33
CA PHE A 88 28.36 9.37 23.64
C PHE A 88 29.57 10.29 23.36
N HIS A 89 29.35 11.57 23.15
CA HIS A 89 30.43 12.54 22.95
C HIS A 89 31.16 12.88 24.25
N ARG A 90 30.41 12.97 25.37
CA ARG A 90 30.98 13.40 26.68
C ARG A 90 31.52 12.29 27.55
N HIS A 91 30.92 11.09 27.41
CA HIS A 91 31.24 9.97 28.28
C HIS A 91 31.78 8.77 27.49
N ARG A 92 32.80 8.11 28.04
CA ARG A 92 33.29 6.80 27.52
C ARG A 92 32.58 5.68 28.25
N PHE A 93 31.74 4.94 27.54
CA PHE A 93 31.03 3.79 28.08
C PHE A 93 31.88 2.54 28.02
N ARG A 94 31.80 1.68 29.04
CA ARG A 94 32.57 0.42 29.13
C ARG A 94 32.38 -0.55 27.93
N ARG A 95 31.25 -0.45 27.21
CA ARG A 95 30.93 -1.24 26.02
C ARG A 95 30.51 -0.32 24.85
N GLN A 96 31.25 0.73 24.67
CA GLN A 96 30.92 1.76 23.68
C GLN A 96 30.75 1.18 22.27
N GLY A 97 31.61 0.23 21.84
CA GLY A 97 31.51 -0.41 20.52
C GLY A 97 30.21 -1.21 20.32
N VAL A 98 29.69 -1.85 21.37
CA VAL A 98 28.39 -2.55 21.32
C VAL A 98 27.25 -1.54 21.21
N LEU A 99 27.29 -0.45 21.99
CA LEU A 99 26.27 0.58 21.93
C LEU A 99 26.27 1.32 20.58
N ASP A 100 27.45 1.61 20.02
CA ASP A 100 27.58 2.18 18.68
C ASP A 100 27.02 1.22 17.61
N ALA A 101 27.29 -0.08 17.73
CA ALA A 101 26.73 -1.10 16.83
C ALA A 101 25.20 -1.15 16.94
N LEU A 102 24.63 -1.15 18.16
CA LEU A 102 23.18 -1.13 18.37
C LEU A 102 22.51 0.13 17.81
N LEU A 103 23.16 1.29 17.91
CA LEU A 103 22.66 2.54 17.35
C LEU A 103 22.73 2.58 15.80
N THR A 104 23.68 1.88 15.20
CA THR A 104 23.77 1.82 13.74
C THR A 104 22.93 0.69 13.13
N LEU A 105 22.52 -0.29 13.92
CA LEU A 105 21.78 -1.47 13.49
C LEU A 105 20.48 -1.12 12.71
N PRO A 106 19.61 -0.18 13.16
CA PRO A 106 18.42 0.19 12.42
C PRO A 106 18.68 0.80 11.03
N ILE A 107 19.89 1.36 10.80
CA ILE A 107 20.26 1.91 9.48
C ILE A 107 20.66 0.81 8.49
N VAL A 108 21.14 -0.34 9.01
CA VAL A 108 21.68 -1.44 8.20
C VAL A 108 20.67 -2.55 7.97
N ILE A 109 19.76 -2.75 8.92
CA ILE A 109 18.71 -3.78 8.81
C ILE A 109 17.73 -3.41 7.69
N PRO A 110 17.36 -4.37 6.81
CA PRO A 110 16.28 -4.16 5.86
C PRO A 110 14.98 -3.72 6.56
N GLU A 111 14.33 -2.67 6.05
CA GLU A 111 13.13 -2.08 6.65
C GLU A 111 12.03 -3.09 6.94
N ILE A 112 11.82 -4.07 6.04
CA ILE A 112 10.81 -5.11 6.21
C ILE A 112 11.09 -6.02 7.40
N VAL A 113 12.37 -6.32 7.68
CA VAL A 113 12.77 -7.13 8.84
C VAL A 113 12.52 -6.36 10.13
N MET A 114 12.84 -5.07 10.13
CA MET A 114 12.58 -4.18 11.27
C MET A 114 11.07 -4.04 11.51
N ALA A 115 10.28 -3.84 10.46
CA ALA A 115 8.83 -3.73 10.52
C ALA A 115 8.18 -4.99 11.12
N ALA A 116 8.55 -6.17 10.63
CA ALA A 116 8.07 -7.44 11.16
C ALA A 116 8.49 -7.66 12.62
N SER A 117 9.72 -7.29 12.97
CA SER A 117 10.21 -7.41 14.35
C SER A 117 9.45 -6.48 15.31
N LEU A 118 9.16 -5.25 14.90
CA LEU A 118 8.36 -4.30 15.69
C LEU A 118 6.92 -4.77 15.84
N LEU A 119 6.31 -5.32 14.79
CA LEU A 119 4.97 -5.93 14.87
C LEU A 119 4.94 -7.04 15.91
N LEU A 120 5.90 -7.97 15.87
CA LEU A 120 6.00 -9.08 16.82
C LEU A 120 6.26 -8.58 18.26
N LEU A 121 7.09 -7.55 18.42
CA LEU A 121 7.32 -6.92 19.71
C LEU A 121 6.03 -6.32 20.28
N PHE A 122 5.32 -5.50 19.50
CA PHE A 122 4.07 -4.87 19.93
C PHE A 122 2.99 -5.91 20.24
N ALA A 123 2.89 -6.96 19.45
CA ALA A 123 2.00 -8.08 19.72
C ALA A 123 2.38 -8.80 21.03
N GLY A 124 3.67 -9.10 21.24
CA GLY A 124 4.18 -9.81 22.41
C GLY A 124 3.96 -9.07 23.73
N ILE A 125 3.95 -7.73 23.71
CA ILE A 125 3.65 -6.90 24.89
C ILE A 125 2.16 -6.50 24.99
N GLY A 126 1.30 -6.99 24.09
CA GLY A 126 -0.14 -6.70 24.10
C GLY A 126 -0.49 -5.25 23.71
N LEU A 127 0.40 -4.53 23.02
CA LEU A 127 0.15 -3.16 22.59
C LEU A 127 -0.72 -3.16 21.33
N ARG A 128 -1.90 -2.53 21.39
CA ARG A 128 -2.81 -2.41 20.26
C ARG A 128 -2.16 -1.59 19.13
N LEU A 129 -2.25 -2.12 17.91
CA LEU A 129 -1.79 -1.42 16.72
C LEU A 129 -2.63 -0.16 16.48
N GLY A 130 -1.96 0.94 16.09
CA GLY A 130 -2.61 2.22 15.87
C GLY A 130 -1.60 3.36 15.79
N PHE A 131 -2.06 4.57 16.00
CA PHE A 131 -1.22 5.76 15.93
C PHE A 131 0.03 5.70 16.83
N LEU A 132 -0.12 5.18 18.06
CA LEU A 132 1.00 5.07 19.01
C LEU A 132 2.09 4.12 18.51
N THR A 133 1.73 2.95 17.97
CA THR A 133 2.70 1.99 17.46
C THR A 133 3.44 2.52 16.24
N VAL A 134 2.77 3.29 15.37
CA VAL A 134 3.43 3.98 14.26
C VAL A 134 4.43 5.00 14.78
N VAL A 135 4.04 5.86 15.71
CA VAL A 135 4.96 6.85 16.32
C VAL A 135 6.17 6.17 16.97
N LEU A 136 5.95 5.13 17.77
CA LEU A 136 7.04 4.41 18.45
C LEU A 136 8.00 3.76 17.45
N ALA A 137 7.48 3.18 16.38
CA ALA A 137 8.29 2.59 15.33
C ALA A 137 9.13 3.64 14.59
N HIS A 138 8.52 4.78 14.25
CA HIS A 138 9.22 5.89 13.61
C HIS A 138 10.30 6.51 14.51
N VAL A 139 10.05 6.63 15.81
CA VAL A 139 11.07 7.05 16.77
C VAL A 139 12.21 6.04 16.83
N ALA A 140 11.89 4.73 16.86
CA ALA A 140 12.89 3.68 17.02
C ALA A 140 13.94 3.68 15.90
N PHE A 141 13.54 3.80 14.62
CA PHE A 141 14.52 3.88 13.54
C PHE A 141 15.16 5.27 13.40
N SER A 142 14.41 6.34 13.71
CA SER A 142 14.87 7.70 13.50
C SER A 142 15.95 8.15 14.48
N VAL A 143 15.94 7.64 15.72
CA VAL A 143 16.96 7.97 16.74
C VAL A 143 18.37 7.74 16.23
N SER A 144 18.60 6.66 15.48
CA SER A 144 19.89 6.32 14.88
C SER A 144 20.42 7.41 13.94
N TYR A 145 19.55 7.92 13.08
CA TYR A 145 19.89 9.00 12.14
C TYR A 145 20.21 10.31 12.89
N VAL A 146 19.43 10.65 13.91
CA VAL A 146 19.69 11.84 14.74
C VAL A 146 21.05 11.74 15.42
N VAL A 147 21.34 10.60 16.05
CA VAL A 147 22.63 10.38 16.71
C VAL A 147 23.79 10.56 15.73
N LEU A 148 23.67 10.00 14.53
CA LEU A 148 24.71 10.10 13.50
C LEU A 148 24.98 11.56 13.09
N VAL A 149 23.92 12.31 12.77
CA VAL A 149 24.03 13.70 12.30
C VAL A 149 24.52 14.65 13.40
N VAL A 150 23.98 14.51 14.62
CA VAL A 150 24.37 15.38 15.74
C VAL A 150 25.80 15.06 16.21
N ARG A 151 26.23 13.78 16.21
CA ARG A 151 27.64 13.44 16.53
C ARG A 151 28.62 14.03 15.52
N ALA A 152 28.28 14.01 14.22
CA ALA A 152 29.11 14.66 13.21
C ALA A 152 29.28 16.17 13.48
N ARG A 153 28.22 16.83 13.94
CA ARG A 153 28.29 18.27 14.33
C ARG A 153 29.09 18.49 15.61
N LEU A 154 28.92 17.62 16.60
CA LEU A 154 29.66 17.67 17.87
C LEU A 154 31.18 17.47 17.68
N ALA A 155 31.60 16.71 16.69
CA ALA A 155 33.02 16.51 16.38
C ALA A 155 33.76 17.81 16.02
N GLY A 156 33.05 18.80 15.50
CA GLY A 156 33.59 20.12 15.19
C GLY A 156 33.27 21.21 16.22
N PHE A 157 32.67 20.84 17.37
CA PHE A 157 32.31 21.79 18.41
C PHE A 157 33.48 22.04 19.36
N ASP A 158 33.84 23.33 19.57
CA ASP A 158 34.92 23.73 20.47
C ASP A 158 34.45 23.69 21.93
N ARG A 159 35.02 22.76 22.68
CA ARG A 159 34.68 22.51 24.07
C ARG A 159 35.15 23.62 25.00
N SER A 160 36.12 24.42 24.59
CA SER A 160 36.61 25.58 25.39
C SER A 160 35.52 26.61 25.64
N LEU A 161 34.50 26.70 24.79
CA LEU A 161 33.33 27.57 24.97
C LEU A 161 32.48 27.16 26.18
N GLU A 162 32.33 25.85 26.41
CA GLU A 162 31.62 25.33 27.59
C GLU A 162 32.43 25.58 28.88
N GLU A 163 33.74 25.37 28.82
CA GLU A 163 34.65 25.60 29.92
C GLU A 163 34.66 27.07 30.31
N ALA A 164 34.79 27.99 29.35
CA ALA A 164 34.72 29.42 29.59
C ALA A 164 33.39 29.89 30.21
N ALA A 165 32.28 29.31 29.77
CA ALA A 165 30.96 29.61 30.34
C ALA A 165 30.85 29.14 31.81
N MET A 166 31.41 27.97 32.12
CA MET A 166 31.45 27.46 33.49
C MET A 166 32.37 28.25 34.38
N ASP A 167 33.53 28.73 33.90
CA ASP A 167 34.45 29.61 34.60
C ASP A 167 33.82 30.97 34.95
N LEU A 168 32.89 31.42 34.10
CA LEU A 168 32.05 32.61 34.36
C LEU A 168 30.87 32.34 35.30
N GLY A 169 30.80 31.15 35.91
CA GLY A 169 29.78 30.78 36.89
C GLY A 169 28.48 30.21 36.31
N ALA A 170 28.44 29.84 35.03
CA ALA A 170 27.27 29.18 34.46
C ALA A 170 27.18 27.73 34.95
N GLY A 171 26.05 27.32 35.51
CA GLY A 171 25.81 25.92 35.85
C GLY A 171 25.64 25.04 34.58
N PRO A 172 25.78 23.71 34.70
CA PRO A 172 25.79 22.79 33.56
C PRO A 172 24.56 22.93 32.64
N TRP A 173 23.38 23.10 33.19
CA TRP A 173 22.14 23.29 32.44
C TRP A 173 22.09 24.61 31.67
N ARG A 174 22.62 25.68 32.30
CA ARG A 174 22.71 26.99 31.66
C ARG A 174 23.73 26.98 30.52
N THR A 175 24.88 26.33 30.72
CA THR A 175 25.90 26.12 29.70
C THR A 175 25.32 25.34 28.51
N PHE A 176 24.59 24.27 28.79
CA PHE A 176 23.92 23.50 27.74
C PHE A 176 22.96 24.37 26.91
N LEU A 177 22.03 25.08 27.55
CA LEU A 177 21.00 25.86 26.83
C LEU A 177 21.54 27.09 26.12
N GLN A 178 22.58 27.75 26.67
CA GLN A 178 23.09 29.03 26.17
C GLN A 178 24.34 28.92 25.30
N VAL A 179 25.07 27.81 25.37
CA VAL A 179 26.34 27.62 24.65
C VAL A 179 26.27 26.36 23.76
N THR A 180 26.08 25.20 24.39
CA THR A 180 26.14 23.91 23.64
C THR A 180 25.01 23.80 22.61
N LEU A 181 23.77 23.95 23.05
CA LEU A 181 22.60 23.76 22.18
C LEU A 181 22.57 24.76 21.00
N PRO A 182 22.81 26.07 21.19
CA PRO A 182 22.96 27.01 20.06
C PRO A 182 24.11 26.65 19.11
N GLY A 183 25.26 26.20 19.65
CA GLY A 183 26.42 25.80 18.84
C GLY A 183 26.19 24.59 17.96
N ILE A 184 25.36 23.64 18.42
CA ILE A 184 24.99 22.44 17.65
C ILE A 184 23.63 22.55 16.94
N ALA A 185 22.86 23.62 17.19
CA ALA A 185 21.51 23.81 16.66
C ALA A 185 21.38 23.56 15.14
N PRO A 186 22.32 24.00 14.29
CA PRO A 186 22.22 23.67 12.85
C PRO A 186 22.24 22.17 12.58
N GLY A 187 23.02 21.38 13.33
CA GLY A 187 23.05 19.93 13.23
C GLY A 187 21.77 19.26 13.75
N VAL A 188 21.24 19.77 14.88
CA VAL A 188 19.97 19.28 15.45
C VAL A 188 18.80 19.58 14.51
N MET A 189 18.76 20.76 13.91
CA MET A 189 17.74 21.12 12.92
C MET A 189 17.84 20.27 11.65
N ALA A 190 19.05 20.04 11.15
CA ALA A 190 19.25 19.16 10.00
C ALA A 190 18.79 17.73 10.30
N ALA A 191 19.10 17.20 11.50
CA ALA A 191 18.61 15.89 11.93
C ALA A 191 17.07 15.85 12.04
N ALA A 192 16.46 16.90 12.62
CA ALA A 192 15.00 16.99 12.72
C ALA A 192 14.32 17.01 11.34
N LEU A 193 14.85 17.77 10.40
CA LEU A 193 14.33 17.81 9.03
C LEU A 193 14.48 16.46 8.32
N LEU A 194 15.60 15.77 8.52
CA LEU A 194 15.82 14.42 7.97
C LEU A 194 14.82 13.43 8.56
N VAL A 195 14.60 13.42 9.87
CA VAL A 195 13.63 12.55 10.53
C VAL A 195 12.22 12.83 10.03
N PHE A 196 11.85 14.12 9.90
CA PHE A 196 10.54 14.49 9.37
C PHE A 196 10.32 13.95 7.95
N ALA A 197 11.34 14.09 7.09
CA ALA A 197 11.27 13.57 5.72
C ALA A 197 11.17 12.05 5.68
N LEU A 198 11.99 11.33 6.45
CA LEU A 198 11.94 9.87 6.53
C LEU A 198 10.59 9.37 7.09
N SER A 199 10.04 10.06 8.08
CA SER A 199 8.79 9.67 8.72
C SER A 199 7.57 9.92 7.84
N ILE A 200 7.54 11.01 7.07
CA ILE A 200 6.39 11.33 6.21
C ILE A 200 6.30 10.44 4.96
N ASP A 201 7.43 9.91 4.51
CA ASP A 201 7.55 9.07 3.31
C ASP A 201 7.52 7.56 3.62
N ASP A 202 7.54 7.18 4.91
CA ASP A 202 7.58 5.77 5.28
C ASP A 202 6.30 5.03 4.92
N TYR A 203 6.48 3.98 4.11
CA TYR A 203 5.45 3.01 3.75
C TYR A 203 5.66 1.67 4.47
N VAL A 204 6.90 1.16 4.43
CA VAL A 204 7.19 -0.24 4.80
C VAL A 204 6.93 -0.49 6.28
N VAL A 205 7.54 0.29 7.16
CA VAL A 205 7.37 0.09 8.61
C VAL A 205 5.92 0.37 8.99
N THR A 206 5.36 1.47 8.48
CA THR A 206 3.96 1.82 8.77
C THR A 206 2.98 0.73 8.36
N SER A 207 3.16 0.08 7.21
CA SER A 207 2.23 -0.97 6.73
C SER A 207 2.07 -2.13 7.71
N PHE A 208 3.13 -2.47 8.46
CA PHE A 208 3.10 -3.53 9.47
C PHE A 208 2.51 -3.07 10.81
N VAL A 209 2.86 -1.86 11.26
CA VAL A 209 2.55 -1.41 12.63
C VAL A 209 1.35 -0.47 12.72
N ALA A 210 0.81 -0.01 11.59
CA ALA A 210 -0.44 0.74 11.56
C ALA A 210 -1.61 -0.17 11.92
N GLY A 211 -2.52 0.35 12.72
CA GLY A 211 -3.80 -0.27 13.04
C GLY A 211 -4.94 0.64 12.60
N VAL A 212 -6.11 0.34 13.12
CA VAL A 212 -7.35 1.04 12.76
C VAL A 212 -7.22 2.55 12.86
N GLY A 213 -7.58 3.24 11.76
CA GLY A 213 -7.63 4.69 11.69
C GLY A 213 -6.27 5.40 11.71
N SER A 214 -5.15 4.65 11.65
CA SER A 214 -3.80 5.21 11.61
C SER A 214 -3.13 5.12 10.24
N THR A 215 -3.91 4.87 9.20
CA THR A 215 -3.44 4.89 7.81
C THR A 215 -2.77 6.21 7.50
N THR A 216 -1.54 6.15 6.98
CA THR A 216 -0.75 7.32 6.55
C THR A 216 -0.91 7.57 5.06
N LEU A 217 -0.49 8.74 4.60
CA LEU A 217 -0.62 9.12 3.20
C LEU A 217 0.13 8.19 2.23
N PRO A 218 1.37 7.72 2.51
CA PRO A 218 2.03 6.73 1.66
C PRO A 218 1.23 5.44 1.50
N LEU A 219 0.63 4.92 2.58
CA LEU A 219 -0.25 3.76 2.51
C LEU A 219 -1.47 4.03 1.63
N GLN A 220 -2.10 5.19 1.82
CA GLN A 220 -3.28 5.57 1.05
C GLN A 220 -2.96 5.76 -0.44
N ILE A 221 -1.84 6.43 -0.76
CA ILE A 221 -1.39 6.63 -2.15
C ILE A 221 -1.09 5.27 -2.80
N TYR A 222 -0.36 4.40 -2.12
CA TYR A 222 -0.03 3.07 -2.64
C TYR A 222 -1.29 2.26 -2.96
N SER A 223 -2.26 2.28 -2.06
CA SER A 223 -3.56 1.66 -2.25
C SER A 223 -4.33 2.24 -3.45
N MET A 224 -4.32 3.57 -3.60
CA MET A 224 -4.98 4.24 -4.74
C MET A 224 -4.29 3.91 -6.07
N VAL A 225 -2.95 3.83 -6.10
CA VAL A 225 -2.18 3.43 -7.28
C VAL A 225 -2.55 2.02 -7.72
N ARG A 226 -2.72 1.10 -6.77
CA ARG A 226 -3.17 -0.28 -7.05
C ARG A 226 -4.59 -0.38 -7.60
N SER A 227 -5.44 0.57 -7.26
CA SER A 227 -6.81 0.68 -7.81
C SER A 227 -6.85 1.32 -9.21
N GLY A 228 -5.68 1.62 -9.78
CA GLY A 228 -5.45 2.34 -11.03
C GLY A 228 -5.00 3.78 -10.78
N VAL A 229 -3.95 4.20 -11.50
CA VAL A 229 -3.40 5.56 -11.36
C VAL A 229 -4.43 6.59 -11.78
N SER A 230 -4.95 7.36 -10.84
CA SER A 230 -5.90 8.44 -11.10
C SER A 230 -5.22 9.81 -10.99
N PRO A 231 -5.66 10.84 -11.74
CA PRO A 231 -5.14 12.19 -11.60
C PRO A 231 -5.38 12.80 -10.20
N GLU A 232 -6.26 12.21 -9.39
CA GLU A 232 -6.46 12.59 -7.99
C GLU A 232 -5.21 12.35 -7.14
N ILE A 233 -4.49 11.24 -7.41
CA ILE A 233 -3.19 10.95 -6.77
C ILE A 233 -2.17 12.02 -7.17
N ASN A 234 -2.13 12.35 -8.47
CA ASN A 234 -1.25 13.39 -8.98
C ASN A 234 -1.59 14.75 -8.36
N ALA A 235 -2.87 15.06 -8.14
CA ALA A 235 -3.32 16.29 -7.48
C ALA A 235 -2.86 16.31 -6.01
N ALA A 236 -3.03 15.23 -5.26
CA ALA A 236 -2.57 15.11 -3.87
C ALA A 236 -1.05 15.32 -3.76
N SER A 237 -0.29 14.63 -4.61
CA SER A 237 1.18 14.76 -4.67
C SER A 237 1.61 16.17 -5.06
N THR A 238 0.91 16.81 -6.03
CA THR A 238 1.20 18.19 -6.45
C THR A 238 0.94 19.19 -5.34
N VAL A 239 -0.14 19.03 -4.57
CA VAL A 239 -0.45 19.88 -3.40
C VAL A 239 0.68 19.81 -2.37
N LEU A 240 1.19 18.60 -2.08
CA LEU A 240 2.32 18.43 -1.16
C LEU A 240 3.61 19.04 -1.69
N LEU A 241 3.93 18.82 -2.98
CA LEU A 241 5.09 19.44 -3.63
C LEU A 241 5.05 20.96 -3.55
N VAL A 242 3.89 21.56 -3.84
CA VAL A 242 3.69 23.01 -3.76
C VAL A 242 3.84 23.50 -2.33
N ALA A 243 3.23 22.84 -1.34
CA ALA A 243 3.37 23.20 0.06
C ALA A 243 4.83 23.17 0.52
N THR A 244 5.54 22.08 0.20
CA THR A 244 6.96 21.92 0.53
C THR A 244 7.83 22.98 -0.16
N ALA A 245 7.60 23.22 -1.46
CA ALA A 245 8.32 24.24 -2.22
C ALA A 245 8.12 25.66 -1.64
N LEU A 246 6.90 25.99 -1.23
CA LEU A 246 6.58 27.27 -0.59
C LEU A 246 7.31 27.44 0.74
N LEU A 247 7.36 26.39 1.56
CA LEU A 247 8.08 26.42 2.85
C LEU A 247 9.59 26.54 2.65
N LEU A 248 10.16 25.78 1.71
CA LEU A 248 11.59 25.87 1.36
C LEU A 248 11.95 27.27 0.80
N PHE A 249 11.10 27.81 -0.08
CA PHE A 249 11.28 29.15 -0.59
C PHE A 249 11.21 30.22 0.51
N ALA A 250 10.30 30.08 1.46
CA ALA A 250 10.21 30.97 2.62
C ALA A 250 11.47 30.87 3.49
N ALA A 251 11.95 29.67 3.78
CA ALA A 251 13.18 29.45 4.54
C ALA A 251 14.41 30.07 3.85
N TRP A 252 14.56 29.83 2.54
CA TRP A 252 15.64 30.42 1.74
C TRP A 252 15.59 31.95 1.72
N ARG A 253 14.40 32.55 1.64
CA ARG A 253 14.23 34.02 1.70
C ARG A 253 14.65 34.59 3.04
N VAL A 254 14.41 33.89 4.14
CA VAL A 254 14.86 34.28 5.47
C VAL A 254 16.39 34.22 5.56
N GLU A 255 17.00 33.15 5.07
CA GLU A 255 18.45 32.94 5.07
C GLU A 255 19.21 34.01 4.27
N GLN A 256 18.67 34.46 3.14
CA GLN A 256 19.24 35.52 2.30
C GLN A 256 19.10 36.94 2.90
N GLY A 257 18.74 37.07 4.16
CA GLY A 257 18.55 38.38 4.82
C GLY A 257 17.35 39.18 4.30
N GLY A 258 16.43 38.50 3.62
CA GLY A 258 15.18 39.08 3.16
C GLY A 258 14.33 39.58 4.32
N ARG A 259 13.57 40.69 4.11
CA ARG A 259 12.62 41.17 5.10
C ARG A 259 11.65 40.02 5.46
N ALA A 260 11.43 39.75 6.75
CA ALA A 260 10.53 38.71 7.25
C ALA A 260 9.16 38.73 6.56
N ARG A 261 8.68 39.94 6.18
CA ARG A 261 7.43 40.12 5.42
C ARG A 261 7.45 39.44 4.03
N SER A 262 8.60 39.34 3.35
CA SER A 262 8.67 38.69 2.02
C SER A 262 8.66 37.17 2.07
N ALA A 263 8.99 36.60 3.21
CA ALA A 263 8.92 35.16 3.48
C ALA A 263 7.56 34.75 4.09
N ALA A 264 6.82 35.69 4.67
CA ALA A 264 5.59 35.41 5.40
C ALA A 264 4.47 34.83 4.51
N ALA A 265 4.24 35.40 3.34
CA ALA A 265 3.16 34.95 2.46
C ALA A 265 3.35 33.49 1.98
N PRO A 266 4.50 33.08 1.42
CA PRO A 266 4.70 31.69 1.02
C PRO A 266 4.71 30.73 2.24
N ALA A 267 5.23 31.15 3.40
CA ALA A 267 5.17 30.33 4.60
C ALA A 267 3.74 30.11 5.08
N VAL A 268 2.93 31.19 5.16
CA VAL A 268 1.52 31.11 5.56
C VAL A 268 0.73 30.23 4.60
N LEU A 269 0.93 30.39 3.29
CA LEU A 269 0.24 29.57 2.29
C LEU A 269 0.64 28.07 2.39
N GLY A 270 1.94 27.77 2.50
CA GLY A 270 2.41 26.40 2.68
C GLY A 270 1.86 25.75 3.96
N LEU A 271 1.89 26.48 5.09
CA LEU A 271 1.32 26.03 6.35
C LEU A 271 -0.21 25.87 6.28
N ALA A 272 -0.92 26.79 5.60
CA ALA A 272 -2.37 26.67 5.42
C ALA A 272 -2.76 25.42 4.62
N ILE A 273 -1.98 25.07 3.58
CA ILE A 273 -2.19 23.84 2.81
C ILE A 273 -2.00 22.62 3.71
N LEU A 274 -0.93 22.57 4.50
CA LEU A 274 -0.67 21.47 5.43
C LEU A 274 -1.66 21.42 6.61
N ALA A 275 -2.22 22.55 7.01
CA ALA A 275 -3.21 22.64 8.07
C ALA A 275 -4.64 22.28 7.59
N ALA A 276 -4.91 22.35 6.29
CA ALA A 276 -6.23 22.10 5.73
C ALA A 276 -6.86 20.76 6.20
N PRO A 277 -6.14 19.62 6.25
CA PRO A 277 -6.70 18.37 6.74
C PRO A 277 -7.20 18.41 8.19
N PHE A 278 -6.60 19.25 9.04
CA PHE A 278 -7.01 19.40 10.45
C PHE A 278 -8.31 20.17 10.62
N VAL A 279 -8.66 20.97 9.62
CA VAL A 279 -9.91 21.77 9.61
C VAL A 279 -11.01 21.02 8.87
N LEU A 280 -10.67 20.37 7.75
CA LEU A 280 -11.62 19.70 6.86
C LEU A 280 -12.06 18.33 7.41
N VAL A 281 -11.18 17.62 8.12
CA VAL A 281 -11.53 16.36 8.78
C VAL A 281 -12.13 16.68 10.14
N GLY A 282 -13.42 16.43 10.31
CA GLY A 282 -14.12 16.62 11.58
C GLY A 282 -13.50 15.85 12.76
N PRO A 283 -13.98 16.06 13.98
CA PRO A 283 -13.54 15.31 15.15
C PRO A 283 -13.79 13.80 14.94
N PRO A 284 -12.98 12.93 15.60
CA PRO A 284 -13.21 11.49 15.53
C PRO A 284 -14.62 11.17 16.01
N ALA A 285 -15.27 10.21 15.35
CA ALA A 285 -16.56 9.71 15.79
C ALA A 285 -16.43 9.00 17.17
N PRO A 286 -17.48 8.99 18.01
CA PRO A 286 -17.51 8.16 19.21
C PRO A 286 -17.18 6.70 18.88
N GLU A 287 -16.48 6.02 19.76
CA GLU A 287 -15.97 4.65 19.51
C GLU A 287 -17.10 3.65 19.24
N ASP A 288 -18.25 3.81 19.88
CA ASP A 288 -19.46 2.99 19.69
C ASP A 288 -20.17 3.20 18.34
N ARG A 289 -19.76 4.21 17.55
CA ARG A 289 -20.30 4.56 16.23
C ARG A 289 -19.27 4.45 15.12
N VAL A 290 -18.33 3.54 15.26
CA VAL A 290 -17.30 3.30 14.28
C VAL A 290 -17.31 1.85 13.85
N LEU A 291 -17.25 1.59 12.54
CA LEU A 291 -16.99 0.27 11.97
C LEU A 291 -15.58 0.26 11.34
N ASN A 292 -14.79 -0.73 11.70
CA ASN A 292 -13.42 -0.86 11.22
C ASN A 292 -13.32 -2.00 10.21
N VAL A 293 -13.12 -1.67 8.95
CA VAL A 293 -13.05 -2.61 7.82
C VAL A 293 -11.61 -2.74 7.35
N PHE A 294 -11.09 -3.96 7.22
CA PHE A 294 -9.78 -4.25 6.63
C PHE A 294 -9.98 -5.12 5.40
N ILE A 295 -9.75 -4.53 4.24
CA ILE A 295 -10.16 -5.09 2.95
C ILE A 295 -9.09 -4.89 1.89
N TRP A 296 -9.15 -5.67 0.82
CA TRP A 296 -8.31 -5.48 -0.37
C TRP A 296 -8.47 -4.07 -0.95
N SER A 297 -7.35 -3.53 -1.42
CA SER A 297 -7.37 -2.30 -2.21
C SER A 297 -8.30 -2.46 -3.42
N GLY A 298 -9.16 -1.45 -3.68
CA GLY A 298 -10.08 -1.48 -4.81
C GLY A 298 -11.28 -2.42 -4.68
N TYR A 299 -11.62 -2.90 -3.48
CA TYR A 299 -12.75 -3.83 -3.25
C TYR A 299 -14.01 -3.16 -2.70
N LEU A 300 -13.90 -1.98 -2.14
CA LEU A 300 -15.04 -1.28 -1.53
C LEU A 300 -15.18 0.14 -2.09
N PRO A 301 -16.22 0.42 -2.90
CA PRO A 301 -16.45 1.75 -3.44
C PRO A 301 -16.72 2.78 -2.34
N PRO A 302 -16.16 4.01 -2.44
CA PRO A 302 -16.42 5.07 -1.46
C PRO A 302 -17.89 5.45 -1.32
N GLU A 303 -18.69 5.32 -2.39
CA GLU A 303 -20.14 5.52 -2.35
C GLU A 303 -20.85 4.51 -1.48
N THR A 304 -20.45 3.22 -1.53
CA THR A 304 -21.01 2.16 -0.68
C THR A 304 -20.73 2.45 0.80
N VAL A 305 -19.54 2.96 1.11
CA VAL A 305 -19.18 3.39 2.47
C VAL A 305 -20.11 4.51 2.95
N ARG A 306 -20.27 5.56 2.13
CA ARG A 306 -21.14 6.70 2.47
C ARG A 306 -22.60 6.31 2.65
N ASP A 307 -23.10 5.38 1.82
CA ASP A 307 -24.48 4.88 1.92
C ASP A 307 -24.70 4.12 3.23
N PHE A 308 -23.73 3.29 3.64
CA PHE A 308 -23.79 2.61 4.92
C PHE A 308 -23.72 3.59 6.10
N GLU A 309 -22.79 4.53 6.08
CA GLU A 309 -22.65 5.58 7.09
C GLU A 309 -23.94 6.39 7.26
N ALA A 310 -24.56 6.79 6.15
CA ALA A 310 -25.80 7.55 6.16
C ALA A 310 -26.99 6.74 6.72
N ARG A 311 -27.10 5.45 6.39
CA ARG A 311 -28.19 4.59 6.85
C ARG A 311 -28.08 4.24 8.34
N HIS A 312 -26.86 4.03 8.84
CA HIS A 312 -26.65 3.54 10.20
C HIS A 312 -26.21 4.63 11.19
N GLY A 313 -25.93 5.86 10.71
CA GLY A 313 -25.46 6.96 11.55
C GLY A 313 -24.09 6.71 12.19
N VAL A 314 -23.24 5.96 11.51
CA VAL A 314 -21.91 5.53 11.95
C VAL A 314 -20.82 6.04 11.01
N ARG A 315 -19.57 5.96 11.44
CA ARG A 315 -18.39 6.18 10.60
C ARG A 315 -17.75 4.84 10.24
N VAL A 316 -17.31 4.69 9.00
CA VAL A 316 -16.56 3.51 8.55
C VAL A 316 -15.10 3.88 8.32
N ASN A 317 -14.21 3.30 9.10
CA ASN A 317 -12.77 3.35 8.82
C ASN A 317 -12.43 2.19 7.89
N VAL A 318 -11.87 2.49 6.74
CA VAL A 318 -11.43 1.48 5.76
C VAL A 318 -9.92 1.50 5.72
N ASP A 319 -9.31 0.45 6.25
CA ASP A 319 -7.89 0.18 6.09
C ASP A 319 -7.71 -0.88 5.00
N LEU A 320 -6.61 -0.78 4.26
CA LEU A 320 -6.39 -1.57 3.06
C LEU A 320 -5.17 -2.47 3.22
N TYR A 321 -5.19 -3.62 2.58
CA TYR A 321 -4.03 -4.50 2.46
C TYR A 321 -3.85 -4.96 1.01
N ASP A 322 -2.64 -5.38 0.72
CA ASP A 322 -2.19 -5.72 -0.63
C ASP A 322 -1.73 -7.17 -0.75
N SER A 323 -1.66 -7.88 0.38
CA SER A 323 -1.31 -9.30 0.40
C SER A 323 -2.03 -10.01 1.55
N LEU A 324 -2.30 -11.31 1.35
CA LEU A 324 -2.91 -12.14 2.40
C LEU A 324 -1.94 -12.37 3.57
N GLU A 325 -0.64 -12.32 3.31
CA GLU A 325 0.39 -12.39 4.33
C GLU A 325 0.28 -11.21 5.31
N ALA A 326 0.04 -10.00 4.79
CA ALA A 326 -0.17 -8.81 5.62
C ALA A 326 -1.47 -8.91 6.45
N LEU A 327 -2.55 -9.42 5.85
CA LEU A 327 -3.80 -9.71 6.56
C LEU A 327 -3.58 -10.71 7.68
N LEU A 328 -2.98 -11.87 7.36
CA LEU A 328 -2.71 -12.95 8.30
C LEU A 328 -1.80 -12.48 9.45
N ALA A 329 -0.71 -11.79 9.14
CA ALA A 329 0.23 -11.27 10.14
C ALA A 329 -0.47 -10.33 11.13
N LYS A 330 -1.33 -9.43 10.66
CA LYS A 330 -2.08 -8.50 11.52
C LYS A 330 -3.11 -9.21 12.40
N LEU A 331 -3.85 -10.18 11.86
CA LEU A 331 -4.84 -10.92 12.65
C LEU A 331 -4.19 -11.88 13.65
N GLN A 332 -3.09 -12.54 13.26
CA GLN A 332 -2.30 -13.42 14.12
C GLN A 332 -1.63 -12.64 15.27
N ALA A 333 -1.24 -11.39 15.04
CA ALA A 333 -0.74 -10.51 16.09
C ALA A 333 -1.77 -10.23 17.19
N GLY A 334 -3.08 -10.45 16.93
CA GLY A 334 -4.16 -10.39 17.93
C GLY A 334 -4.54 -8.98 18.41
N ASN A 335 -3.89 -7.93 17.85
CA ASN A 335 -3.99 -6.56 18.37
C ASN A 335 -4.67 -5.58 17.41
N ALA A 336 -5.28 -6.08 16.32
CA ALA A 336 -5.76 -5.27 15.20
C ALA A 336 -7.23 -4.98 15.30
N SER A 337 -7.90 -4.63 16.20
CA SER A 337 -9.28 -4.15 16.46
C SER A 337 -10.17 -3.92 15.22
N TYR A 338 -10.09 -4.81 14.21
CA TYR A 338 -10.95 -4.78 13.04
C TYR A 338 -12.28 -5.47 13.31
N ASP A 339 -13.37 -4.94 12.72
CA ASP A 339 -14.72 -5.49 12.80
C ASP A 339 -15.03 -6.41 11.63
N VAL A 340 -14.55 -6.05 10.44
CA VAL A 340 -14.76 -6.81 9.20
C VAL A 340 -13.43 -6.98 8.48
N VAL A 341 -13.19 -8.20 7.97
CA VAL A 341 -12.05 -8.54 7.11
C VAL A 341 -12.53 -9.26 5.86
N CYS A 342 -11.72 -9.26 4.79
CA CYS A 342 -12.09 -9.87 3.50
C CYS A 342 -11.04 -10.89 3.04
N PRO A 343 -10.82 -12.01 3.74
CA PRO A 343 -9.87 -13.03 3.32
C PRO A 343 -10.32 -13.81 2.08
N SER A 344 -9.35 -14.21 1.25
CA SER A 344 -9.58 -15.23 0.22
C SER A 344 -9.72 -16.62 0.85
N ASN A 345 -10.37 -17.52 0.15
CA ASN A 345 -10.77 -18.84 0.65
C ASN A 345 -9.66 -19.63 1.38
N TYR A 346 -8.42 -19.67 0.86
CA TYR A 346 -7.34 -20.40 1.55
C TYR A 346 -6.87 -19.70 2.85
N ALA A 347 -6.96 -18.37 2.90
CA ALA A 347 -6.70 -17.65 4.14
C ALA A 347 -7.81 -17.85 5.17
N VAL A 348 -9.06 -18.07 4.74
CA VAL A 348 -10.16 -18.46 5.63
C VAL A 348 -9.83 -19.77 6.33
N GLU A 349 -9.34 -20.79 5.60
CA GLU A 349 -8.91 -22.07 6.19
C GLU A 349 -7.88 -21.86 7.31
N ILE A 350 -6.84 -21.06 7.04
CA ILE A 350 -5.78 -20.75 8.01
C ILE A 350 -6.36 -20.04 9.25
N LEU A 351 -7.19 -19.02 9.03
CA LEU A 351 -7.79 -18.24 10.12
C LEU A 351 -8.73 -19.08 10.99
N LEU A 352 -9.48 -20.00 10.39
CA LEU A 352 -10.36 -20.92 11.12
C LEU A 352 -9.57 -21.93 11.96
N HIS A 353 -8.50 -22.52 11.42
CA HIS A 353 -7.62 -23.40 12.17
C HIS A 353 -6.99 -22.73 13.40
N GLN A 354 -6.81 -21.41 13.34
CA GLN A 354 -6.25 -20.61 14.43
C GLN A 354 -7.30 -19.96 15.33
N ASN A 355 -8.60 -20.24 15.10
CA ASN A 355 -9.72 -19.64 15.85
C ASN A 355 -9.72 -18.10 15.82
N LEU A 356 -9.32 -17.49 14.71
CA LEU A 356 -9.23 -16.04 14.53
C LEU A 356 -10.50 -15.41 13.94
N LEU A 357 -11.49 -16.22 13.54
CA LEU A 357 -12.79 -15.77 13.07
C LEU A 357 -13.89 -16.23 14.05
N GLN A 358 -14.90 -15.37 14.27
CA GLN A 358 -16.07 -15.76 15.08
C GLN A 358 -17.19 -16.31 14.19
N PRO A 359 -18.06 -17.19 14.76
CA PRO A 359 -19.26 -17.64 14.05
C PRO A 359 -20.20 -16.48 13.77
N LEU A 360 -20.84 -16.50 12.60
CA LEU A 360 -21.84 -15.52 12.19
C LEU A 360 -23.23 -15.83 12.77
N ASP A 361 -23.90 -14.78 13.23
CA ASP A 361 -25.32 -14.84 13.56
C ASP A 361 -26.15 -14.78 12.27
N ARG A 362 -26.63 -15.94 11.81
CA ARG A 362 -27.41 -16.06 10.58
C ARG A 362 -28.74 -15.31 10.63
N SER A 363 -29.30 -15.10 11.82
CA SER A 363 -30.55 -14.34 11.99
C SER A 363 -30.35 -12.86 11.65
N ALA A 364 -29.13 -12.35 11.77
CA ALA A 364 -28.75 -11.00 11.40
C ALA A 364 -28.37 -10.84 9.91
N LEU A 365 -28.46 -11.92 9.10
CA LEU A 365 -28.02 -11.96 7.70
C LEU A 365 -29.13 -12.44 6.74
N PRO A 366 -30.31 -11.79 6.70
CA PRO A 366 -31.43 -12.22 5.84
C PRO A 366 -31.06 -12.22 4.35
N HIS A 367 -30.16 -11.29 3.90
CA HIS A 367 -29.74 -11.21 2.50
C HIS A 367 -28.71 -12.27 2.09
N LEU A 368 -28.25 -13.14 2.99
CA LEU A 368 -27.44 -14.31 2.62
C LEU A 368 -28.20 -15.23 1.62
N SER A 369 -29.53 -15.20 1.65
CA SER A 369 -30.39 -15.89 0.68
C SER A 369 -30.25 -15.39 -0.76
N ASN A 370 -29.71 -14.22 -0.98
CA ASN A 370 -29.42 -13.63 -2.29
C ASN A 370 -28.19 -14.25 -2.97
N VAL A 371 -27.31 -14.90 -2.20
CA VAL A 371 -26.09 -15.54 -2.71
C VAL A 371 -26.44 -16.80 -3.50
N ASP A 372 -25.76 -17.03 -4.62
CA ASP A 372 -25.93 -18.24 -5.42
C ASP A 372 -25.48 -19.46 -4.60
N PRO A 373 -26.32 -20.52 -4.50
CA PRO A 373 -25.99 -21.75 -3.77
C PRO A 373 -24.65 -22.39 -4.20
N ALA A 374 -24.21 -22.17 -5.44
CA ALA A 374 -22.92 -22.66 -5.92
C ALA A 374 -21.71 -22.10 -5.16
N TRP A 375 -21.86 -20.96 -4.50
CA TRP A 375 -20.81 -20.31 -3.71
C TRP A 375 -21.00 -20.47 -2.20
N LEU A 376 -22.09 -21.11 -1.78
CA LEU A 376 -22.34 -21.44 -0.37
C LEU A 376 -21.82 -22.84 -0.05
N ASP A 377 -21.70 -23.13 1.25
CA ASP A 377 -21.33 -24.45 1.79
C ASP A 377 -20.06 -25.04 1.17
N ARG A 378 -19.02 -24.20 1.09
CA ARG A 378 -17.73 -24.62 0.53
C ARG A 378 -16.90 -25.34 1.59
N ASP A 379 -16.02 -26.24 1.13
CA ASP A 379 -15.17 -27.09 1.98
C ASP A 379 -14.38 -26.32 3.03
N PHE A 380 -13.97 -25.08 2.72
CA PHE A 380 -13.19 -24.23 3.63
C PHE A 380 -14.03 -23.59 4.74
N ASP A 381 -15.36 -23.47 4.59
CA ASP A 381 -16.28 -22.97 5.62
C ASP A 381 -17.64 -23.66 5.47
N PRO A 382 -17.78 -24.93 5.90
CA PRO A 382 -19.01 -25.68 5.75
C PRO A 382 -20.20 -24.97 6.42
N GLY A 383 -21.28 -24.83 5.64
CA GLY A 383 -22.49 -24.14 6.07
C GLY A 383 -22.35 -22.63 6.17
N ASN A 384 -21.28 -22.00 5.67
CA ASN A 384 -21.01 -20.57 5.80
C ASN A 384 -21.18 -20.07 7.25
N ARG A 385 -20.50 -20.74 8.16
CA ARG A 385 -20.63 -20.47 9.61
C ARG A 385 -19.85 -19.22 10.03
N HIS A 386 -18.82 -18.83 9.27
CA HIS A 386 -17.89 -17.77 9.63
C HIS A 386 -17.73 -16.72 8.54
N THR A 387 -18.16 -17.00 7.30
CA THR A 387 -17.93 -16.13 6.16
C THR A 387 -19.17 -15.92 5.31
N VAL A 388 -19.26 -14.75 4.66
CA VAL A 388 -20.21 -14.50 3.58
C VAL A 388 -19.45 -14.25 2.27
N PRO A 389 -19.84 -14.93 1.16
CA PRO A 389 -19.23 -14.70 -0.15
C PRO A 389 -19.40 -13.24 -0.60
N TYR A 390 -18.30 -12.61 -1.03
CA TYR A 390 -18.29 -11.21 -1.43
C TYR A 390 -17.94 -11.01 -2.91
N PHE A 391 -16.76 -11.49 -3.32
CA PHE A 391 -16.33 -11.50 -4.71
C PHE A 391 -15.80 -12.88 -5.11
N THR A 392 -15.93 -13.16 -6.39
CA THR A 392 -15.25 -14.29 -7.03
C THR A 392 -14.61 -13.82 -8.33
N GLY A 393 -13.61 -14.53 -8.78
CA GLY A 393 -12.94 -14.20 -10.01
C GLY A 393 -12.09 -15.33 -10.55
N THR A 394 -11.43 -15.04 -11.65
CA THR A 394 -10.57 -15.99 -12.36
C THR A 394 -9.24 -15.35 -12.68
N CYS A 395 -8.17 -16.13 -12.63
CA CYS A 395 -6.91 -15.75 -13.25
C CYS A 395 -6.92 -16.19 -14.71
N GLY A 396 -6.33 -15.39 -15.61
CA GLY A 396 -6.30 -15.71 -17.03
C GLY A 396 -5.29 -14.87 -17.78
N ILE A 397 -5.52 -14.70 -19.07
CA ILE A 397 -4.65 -13.91 -19.95
C ILE A 397 -5.41 -12.70 -20.45
N GLY A 398 -4.93 -11.51 -20.09
CA GLY A 398 -5.27 -10.26 -20.77
C GLY A 398 -4.36 -10.08 -21.98
N TYR A 399 -4.92 -9.65 -23.12
CA TYR A 399 -4.13 -9.51 -24.32
C TYR A 399 -4.66 -8.43 -25.26
N ARG A 400 -3.79 -7.93 -26.14
CA ARG A 400 -4.08 -6.93 -27.16
C ARG A 400 -4.33 -7.62 -28.50
N ARG A 401 -5.61 -7.68 -28.96
CA ARG A 401 -6.03 -8.42 -30.17
C ARG A 401 -5.26 -8.01 -31.42
N SER A 402 -5.08 -6.72 -31.65
CA SER A 402 -4.38 -6.21 -32.84
C SER A 402 -2.93 -6.68 -32.93
N ARG A 403 -2.31 -7.11 -31.82
CA ARG A 403 -0.91 -7.52 -31.76
C ARG A 403 -0.71 -9.02 -31.78
N VAL A 404 -1.57 -9.78 -31.09
CA VAL A 404 -1.36 -11.21 -30.89
C VAL A 404 -2.42 -12.09 -31.56
N GLY A 405 -3.54 -11.50 -32.05
CA GLY A 405 -4.69 -12.25 -32.53
C GLY A 405 -5.52 -12.82 -31.36
N GLU A 406 -6.29 -13.85 -31.65
CA GLU A 406 -7.09 -14.53 -30.62
C GLU A 406 -6.23 -15.51 -29.81
N VAL A 407 -6.40 -15.48 -28.49
CA VAL A 407 -5.68 -16.31 -27.52
C VAL A 407 -6.68 -17.24 -26.83
N ASP A 408 -6.36 -18.53 -26.72
CA ASP A 408 -7.22 -19.53 -26.06
C ASP A 408 -6.47 -20.47 -25.11
N SER A 409 -5.15 -20.31 -24.97
CA SER A 409 -4.28 -21.26 -24.27
C SER A 409 -3.16 -20.54 -23.51
N TRP A 410 -2.78 -21.08 -22.35
CA TRP A 410 -1.59 -20.67 -21.62
C TRP A 410 -0.32 -20.70 -22.47
N ARG A 411 -0.27 -21.54 -23.53
CA ARG A 411 0.88 -21.62 -24.44
C ARG A 411 1.27 -20.28 -25.06
N ALA A 412 0.32 -19.35 -25.21
CA ALA A 412 0.60 -18.02 -25.73
C ALA A 412 1.67 -17.26 -24.91
N LEU A 413 1.74 -17.52 -23.60
CA LEU A 413 2.76 -16.94 -22.73
C LEU A 413 4.15 -17.58 -22.85
N TRP A 414 4.29 -18.66 -23.61
CA TRP A 414 5.56 -19.34 -23.93
C TRP A 414 5.97 -19.17 -25.41
N ASP A 415 5.26 -18.33 -26.17
CA ASP A 415 5.57 -18.10 -27.56
C ASP A 415 6.74 -17.10 -27.73
N PRO A 416 7.87 -17.53 -28.36
CA PRO A 416 9.03 -16.67 -28.53
C PRO A 416 8.77 -15.38 -29.35
N ARG A 417 7.70 -15.37 -30.16
CA ARG A 417 7.30 -14.19 -30.95
C ARG A 417 7.02 -12.98 -30.07
N TRP A 418 6.62 -13.22 -28.82
CA TRP A 418 6.23 -12.17 -27.87
C TRP A 418 7.33 -11.83 -26.86
N LYS A 419 8.58 -12.19 -27.12
CA LYS A 419 9.72 -11.91 -26.23
C LYS A 419 9.77 -10.43 -25.82
N GLY A 420 9.82 -10.19 -24.51
CA GLY A 420 9.81 -8.86 -23.91
C GLY A 420 8.46 -8.14 -23.97
N ARG A 421 7.37 -8.86 -24.36
CA ARG A 421 5.99 -8.36 -24.41
C ARG A 421 5.02 -9.17 -23.56
N ILE A 422 5.55 -10.00 -22.67
CA ILE A 422 4.80 -10.84 -21.73
C ILE A 422 5.05 -10.35 -20.32
N LEU A 423 3.97 -10.23 -19.54
CA LEU A 423 4.03 -9.97 -18.10
C LEU A 423 3.38 -11.13 -17.36
N MET A 424 4.02 -11.58 -16.28
CA MET A 424 3.49 -12.61 -15.38
C MET A 424 3.24 -12.00 -14.01
N LEU A 425 2.31 -12.58 -13.26
CA LEU A 425 2.11 -12.18 -11.87
C LEU A 425 3.34 -12.51 -11.01
N ASP A 426 3.70 -11.63 -10.08
CA ASP A 426 4.63 -11.95 -8.98
C ASP A 426 3.87 -12.65 -7.85
N ASP A 427 3.31 -13.81 -8.17
CA ASP A 427 2.54 -14.66 -7.28
C ASP A 427 2.92 -16.12 -7.54
N ALA A 428 3.44 -16.81 -6.52
CA ALA A 428 3.92 -18.17 -6.62
C ALA A 428 2.80 -19.16 -7.02
N ARG A 429 1.60 -19.00 -6.43
CA ARG A 429 0.48 -19.94 -6.63
C ARG A 429 -0.16 -19.75 -8.00
N GLU A 430 -0.36 -18.52 -8.44
CA GLU A 430 -0.94 -18.20 -9.73
C GLU A 430 0.02 -18.53 -10.89
N THR A 431 1.28 -18.16 -10.76
CA THR A 431 2.26 -18.32 -11.86
C THR A 431 2.68 -19.78 -12.03
N LEU A 432 2.96 -20.50 -10.93
CA LEU A 432 3.15 -21.96 -11.00
C LEU A 432 1.86 -22.67 -11.42
N GLY A 433 0.70 -22.14 -11.01
CA GLY A 433 -0.63 -22.64 -11.41
C GLY A 433 -0.82 -22.64 -12.92
N ALA A 434 -0.48 -21.57 -13.62
CA ALA A 434 -0.54 -21.50 -15.08
C ALA A 434 0.33 -22.58 -15.75
N ALA A 435 1.55 -22.80 -15.26
CA ALA A 435 2.43 -23.85 -15.76
C ALA A 435 1.90 -25.27 -15.44
N LEU A 436 1.32 -25.47 -14.25
CA LEU A 436 0.67 -26.73 -13.88
C LEU A 436 -0.53 -27.03 -14.77
N ARG A 437 -1.38 -26.05 -15.04
CA ARG A 437 -2.53 -26.22 -15.96
C ARG A 437 -2.06 -26.55 -17.36
N LEU A 438 -1.01 -25.93 -17.85
CA LEU A 438 -0.39 -26.25 -19.14
C LEU A 438 0.12 -27.71 -19.19
N LEU A 439 0.55 -28.26 -18.05
CA LEU A 439 0.92 -29.66 -17.90
C LEU A 439 -0.28 -30.61 -17.67
N GLY A 440 -1.51 -30.12 -17.66
CA GLY A 440 -2.72 -30.88 -17.35
C GLY A 440 -2.77 -31.37 -15.89
N ARG A 441 -2.19 -30.59 -14.96
CA ARG A 441 -2.13 -30.93 -13.53
C ARG A 441 -2.95 -29.95 -12.71
N SER A 442 -3.37 -30.40 -11.51
CA SER A 442 -4.07 -29.55 -10.54
C SER A 442 -3.15 -28.44 -10.02
N VAL A 443 -3.71 -27.23 -9.82
CA VAL A 443 -3.02 -26.09 -9.21
C VAL A 443 -2.74 -26.30 -7.71
N ASN A 444 -3.40 -27.28 -7.11
CA ASN A 444 -3.27 -27.62 -5.69
C ASN A 444 -2.40 -28.86 -5.45
N THR A 445 -1.63 -29.32 -6.46
CA THR A 445 -0.78 -30.50 -6.29
C THR A 445 0.33 -30.25 -5.28
N SER A 446 0.54 -31.19 -4.36
CA SER A 446 1.68 -31.21 -3.43
C SER A 446 2.81 -32.12 -3.91
N ASP A 447 2.66 -32.74 -5.11
CA ASP A 447 3.67 -33.63 -5.69
C ASP A 447 4.91 -32.85 -6.16
N GLU A 448 6.00 -32.90 -5.38
CA GLU A 448 7.22 -32.15 -5.66
C GLU A 448 7.77 -32.35 -7.07
N PRO A 449 7.88 -33.59 -7.63
CA PRO A 449 8.32 -33.79 -9.01
C PRO A 449 7.48 -33.01 -10.03
N THR A 450 6.16 -32.96 -9.85
CA THR A 450 5.25 -32.23 -10.72
C THR A 450 5.44 -30.73 -10.61
N VAL A 451 5.53 -30.18 -9.37
CA VAL A 451 5.75 -28.74 -9.16
C VAL A 451 7.13 -28.32 -9.71
N ARG A 452 8.17 -29.16 -9.56
CA ARG A 452 9.49 -28.92 -10.18
C ARG A 452 9.43 -28.93 -11.72
N ARG A 453 8.54 -29.72 -12.34
CA ARG A 453 8.34 -29.65 -13.80
C ARG A 453 7.73 -28.32 -14.21
N ALA A 454 6.72 -27.83 -13.47
CA ALA A 454 6.11 -26.53 -13.71
C ALA A 454 7.16 -25.40 -13.55
N MET A 455 7.97 -25.45 -12.49
CA MET A 455 9.09 -24.52 -12.28
C MET A 455 10.05 -24.49 -13.46
N ARG A 456 10.48 -25.66 -13.98
CA ARG A 456 11.38 -25.72 -15.16
C ARG A 456 10.77 -25.09 -16.40
N LEU A 457 9.44 -25.23 -16.62
CA LEU A 457 8.74 -24.54 -17.70
C LEU A 457 8.81 -23.01 -17.52
N LEU A 458 8.63 -22.51 -16.30
CA LEU A 458 8.73 -21.07 -16.03
C LEU A 458 10.17 -20.55 -16.20
N VAL A 459 11.18 -21.32 -15.83
CA VAL A 459 12.59 -20.98 -16.09
C VAL A 459 12.85 -20.88 -17.61
N GLN A 460 12.29 -21.80 -18.41
CA GLN A 460 12.37 -21.73 -19.88
C GLN A 460 11.62 -20.52 -20.46
N GLN A 461 10.51 -20.13 -19.85
CA GLN A 461 9.74 -18.96 -20.24
C GLN A 461 10.43 -17.64 -19.89
N LYS A 462 11.18 -17.59 -18.80
CA LYS A 462 11.74 -16.38 -18.21
C LYS A 462 12.43 -15.43 -19.22
N PRO A 463 13.22 -15.91 -20.20
CA PRO A 463 13.82 -15.03 -21.21
C PRO A 463 12.82 -14.30 -22.11
N LEU A 464 11.55 -14.71 -22.11
CA LEU A 464 10.45 -14.10 -22.87
C LEU A 464 9.72 -13.03 -22.04
N VAL A 465 9.74 -13.17 -20.72
CA VAL A 465 9.00 -12.33 -19.77
C VAL A 465 9.70 -10.98 -19.62
N ARG A 466 8.94 -9.89 -19.71
CA ARG A 466 9.41 -8.53 -19.44
C ARG A 466 9.58 -8.27 -17.95
N ALA A 467 8.57 -8.67 -17.16
CA ALA A 467 8.55 -8.46 -15.71
C ALA A 467 7.60 -9.46 -15.03
N TYR A 468 7.85 -9.67 -13.74
CA TYR A 468 6.90 -10.26 -12.81
C TYR A 468 6.32 -9.12 -11.96
N ASP A 469 5.02 -8.85 -12.09
CA ASP A 469 4.36 -7.73 -11.41
C ASP A 469 2.87 -8.06 -11.19
N SER A 470 2.43 -8.04 -9.93
CA SER A 470 1.04 -8.24 -9.54
C SER A 470 0.28 -6.94 -9.29
N ALA A 471 0.96 -5.79 -9.41
CA ALA A 471 0.36 -4.50 -9.07
C ALA A 471 -0.04 -3.66 -10.30
N ASN A 472 0.65 -3.82 -11.45
CA ASN A 472 0.48 -2.93 -12.59
C ASN A 472 0.34 -3.69 -13.92
N PHE A 473 -0.09 -4.95 -13.90
CA PHE A 473 -0.16 -5.81 -15.09
C PHE A 473 -1.19 -5.30 -16.11
N GLU A 474 -2.34 -4.79 -15.66
CA GLU A 474 -3.38 -4.23 -16.52
C GLU A 474 -2.97 -2.88 -17.12
N ASP A 475 -2.30 -2.03 -16.35
CA ASP A 475 -1.81 -0.72 -16.82
C ASP A 475 -0.70 -0.89 -17.85
N ALA A 476 0.21 -1.85 -17.67
CA ALA A 476 1.24 -2.19 -18.65
C ALA A 476 0.64 -2.70 -19.97
N LEU A 477 -0.45 -3.45 -19.89
CA LEU A 477 -1.20 -3.91 -21.07
C LEU A 477 -1.93 -2.74 -21.76
N LEU A 478 -2.58 -1.87 -20.97
CA LEU A 478 -3.29 -0.70 -21.47
C LEU A 478 -2.34 0.30 -22.14
N ALA A 479 -1.16 0.52 -21.56
CA ALA A 479 -0.13 1.37 -22.14
C ALA A 479 0.51 0.78 -23.41
N GLY A 480 0.34 -0.53 -23.69
CA GLY A 480 0.97 -1.23 -24.81
C GLY A 480 2.42 -1.61 -24.55
N ASP A 481 2.89 -1.51 -23.34
CA ASP A 481 4.21 -1.94 -22.89
C ASP A 481 4.39 -3.45 -23.03
N VAL A 482 3.32 -4.19 -22.74
CA VAL A 482 3.19 -5.62 -23.00
C VAL A 482 1.98 -5.90 -23.88
N TRP A 483 1.96 -7.06 -24.51
CA TRP A 483 0.85 -7.49 -25.39
C TRP A 483 0.05 -8.65 -24.79
N LEU A 484 0.64 -9.34 -23.84
CA LEU A 484 0.06 -10.44 -23.08
C LEU A 484 0.41 -10.26 -21.60
N ALA A 485 -0.57 -10.43 -20.74
CA ALA A 485 -0.35 -10.38 -19.30
C ALA A 485 -1.17 -11.47 -18.60
N GLN A 486 -0.55 -12.21 -17.68
CA GLN A 486 -1.29 -13.00 -16.69
C GLN A 486 -1.89 -12.06 -15.66
N GLY A 487 -3.13 -12.29 -15.24
CA GLY A 487 -3.74 -11.47 -14.19
C GLY A 487 -5.19 -11.86 -13.91
N TRP A 488 -5.81 -11.10 -13.03
CA TRP A 488 -7.17 -11.35 -12.57
C TRP A 488 -8.20 -10.61 -13.44
N ASN A 489 -9.35 -11.23 -13.57
CA ASN A 489 -10.40 -10.79 -14.48
C ASN A 489 -10.96 -9.39 -14.21
N GLY A 490 -11.08 -8.98 -12.94
CA GLY A 490 -11.68 -7.70 -12.58
C GLY A 490 -10.87 -6.50 -13.09
N GLU A 491 -9.53 -6.53 -12.91
CA GLU A 491 -8.61 -5.53 -13.43
C GLU A 491 -8.66 -5.45 -14.96
N PHE A 492 -8.62 -6.61 -15.64
CA PHE A 492 -8.74 -6.63 -17.11
C PHE A 492 -10.10 -6.11 -17.58
N ALA A 493 -11.19 -6.44 -16.89
CA ALA A 493 -12.51 -5.95 -17.25
C ALA A 493 -12.59 -4.41 -17.19
N ARG A 494 -11.89 -3.78 -16.23
CA ARG A 494 -11.81 -2.31 -16.12
C ARG A 494 -11.07 -1.67 -17.30
N VAL A 495 -9.90 -2.22 -17.67
CA VAL A 495 -9.12 -1.64 -18.78
C VAL A 495 -9.72 -1.96 -20.16
N MET A 496 -10.47 -3.05 -20.29
CA MET A 496 -11.25 -3.36 -21.49
C MET A 496 -12.37 -2.34 -21.76
N ASP A 497 -12.93 -1.72 -20.71
CA ASP A 497 -13.88 -0.61 -20.88
C ASP A 497 -13.22 0.64 -21.49
N LEU A 498 -11.91 0.76 -21.41
CA LEU A 498 -11.12 1.92 -21.83
C LEU A 498 -10.48 1.73 -23.21
N ASP A 499 -10.12 0.50 -23.56
CA ASP A 499 -9.52 0.14 -24.85
C ASP A 499 -10.18 -1.13 -25.41
N PRO A 500 -11.00 -1.01 -26.47
CA PRO A 500 -11.69 -2.14 -27.07
C PRO A 500 -10.77 -3.14 -27.80
N ASP A 501 -9.48 -2.81 -28.00
CA ASP A 501 -8.48 -3.74 -28.52
C ASP A 501 -8.06 -4.79 -27.47
N LEU A 502 -8.31 -4.49 -26.18
CA LEU A 502 -7.99 -5.41 -25.11
C LEU A 502 -9.04 -6.51 -24.98
N ALA A 503 -8.58 -7.69 -24.61
CA ALA A 503 -9.42 -8.85 -24.34
C ALA A 503 -8.88 -9.64 -23.15
N TYR A 504 -9.75 -10.44 -22.56
CA TYR A 504 -9.42 -11.37 -21.49
C TYR A 504 -9.95 -12.77 -21.84
N VAL A 505 -9.17 -13.78 -21.52
CA VAL A 505 -9.57 -15.18 -21.70
C VAL A 505 -9.11 -16.05 -20.52
N VAL A 506 -9.99 -16.95 -20.11
CA VAL A 506 -9.61 -18.10 -19.29
C VAL A 506 -9.16 -19.22 -20.25
N PRO A 507 -7.88 -19.65 -20.20
CA PRO A 507 -7.35 -20.63 -21.13
C PRO A 507 -8.08 -21.98 -21.10
N LYS A 508 -8.05 -22.69 -22.23
CA LYS A 508 -8.74 -23.98 -22.41
C LYS A 508 -8.24 -25.08 -21.50
N GLU A 509 -7.00 -25.00 -21.05
CA GLU A 509 -6.44 -25.92 -20.06
C GLU A 509 -7.05 -25.75 -18.66
N GLY A 510 -7.88 -24.71 -18.49
CA GLY A 510 -8.43 -24.29 -17.22
C GLY A 510 -7.51 -23.33 -16.49
N SER A 511 -7.97 -22.83 -15.35
CA SER A 511 -7.26 -21.83 -14.54
C SER A 511 -7.67 -21.91 -13.07
N THR A 512 -7.13 -20.99 -12.28
CA THR A 512 -7.53 -20.76 -10.90
C THR A 512 -8.82 -19.93 -10.85
N THR A 513 -9.59 -20.18 -9.81
CA THR A 513 -10.64 -19.29 -9.30
C THR A 513 -10.43 -19.05 -7.82
N TYR A 514 -10.95 -17.97 -7.32
CA TYR A 514 -10.92 -17.60 -5.91
C TYR A 514 -12.30 -17.15 -5.45
N LEU A 515 -12.50 -17.22 -4.16
CA LEU A 515 -13.67 -16.69 -3.47
C LEU A 515 -13.19 -15.84 -2.30
N ASP A 516 -13.34 -14.54 -2.44
CA ASP A 516 -13.10 -13.60 -1.36
C ASP A 516 -14.38 -13.44 -0.55
N SER A 517 -14.25 -13.58 0.75
CA SER A 517 -15.39 -13.60 1.65
C SER A 517 -15.21 -12.59 2.76
N LEU A 518 -16.29 -11.94 3.18
CA LEU A 518 -16.27 -11.10 4.36
C LEU A 518 -16.42 -11.98 5.61
N ALA A 519 -15.65 -11.65 6.62
CA ALA A 519 -15.64 -12.36 7.89
C ALA A 519 -15.50 -11.37 9.05
N ILE A 520 -15.87 -11.82 10.26
CA ILE A 520 -15.75 -11.05 11.49
C ILE A 520 -14.65 -11.68 12.33
N PRO A 521 -13.55 -10.94 12.65
CA PRO A 521 -12.50 -11.46 13.53
C PRO A 521 -13.02 -11.82 14.92
N ALA A 522 -12.39 -12.80 15.57
CA ALA A 522 -12.78 -13.25 16.91
C ALA A 522 -12.74 -12.11 17.96
N GLY A 523 -11.84 -11.14 17.78
CA GLY A 523 -11.69 -9.98 18.66
C GLY A 523 -12.38 -8.71 18.17
N ALA A 524 -13.35 -8.80 17.25
CA ALA A 524 -14.04 -7.63 16.70
C ALA A 524 -14.73 -6.81 17.81
N PRO A 525 -14.46 -5.49 17.88
CA PRO A 525 -15.07 -4.65 18.94
C PRO A 525 -16.57 -4.40 18.73
N HIS A 526 -17.07 -4.40 17.48
CA HIS A 526 -18.46 -4.05 17.15
C HIS A 526 -19.15 -5.14 16.31
N PRO A 527 -19.32 -6.38 16.83
CA PRO A 527 -19.82 -7.52 16.05
C PRO A 527 -21.23 -7.31 15.49
N LYS A 528 -22.11 -6.59 16.20
CA LYS A 528 -23.45 -6.27 15.70
C LYS A 528 -23.41 -5.35 14.48
N LEU A 529 -22.55 -4.33 14.50
CA LEU A 529 -22.41 -3.41 13.40
C LEU A 529 -21.71 -4.10 12.20
N ALA A 530 -20.77 -5.02 12.49
CA ALA A 530 -20.16 -5.87 11.48
C ALA A 530 -21.21 -6.73 10.75
N HIS A 531 -22.12 -7.40 11.47
CA HIS A 531 -23.20 -8.16 10.84
C HIS A 531 -24.11 -7.26 9.98
N ALA A 532 -24.46 -6.06 10.47
CA ALA A 532 -25.24 -5.12 9.69
C ALA A 532 -24.52 -4.71 8.38
N PHE A 533 -23.20 -4.56 8.40
CA PHE A 533 -22.41 -4.27 7.21
C PHE A 533 -22.36 -5.48 6.25
N LEU A 534 -22.16 -6.68 6.77
CA LEU A 534 -22.17 -7.90 5.97
C LEU A 534 -23.53 -8.06 5.27
N ASP A 535 -24.63 -7.84 5.97
CA ASP A 535 -25.97 -7.94 5.40
C ASP A 535 -26.25 -6.86 4.36
N PHE A 536 -25.84 -5.62 4.64
CA PHE A 536 -25.99 -4.49 3.73
C PHE A 536 -25.30 -4.72 2.37
N VAL A 537 -24.07 -5.25 2.35
CA VAL A 537 -23.36 -5.49 1.07
C VAL A 537 -23.95 -6.67 0.30
N MET A 538 -24.74 -7.53 0.94
CA MET A 538 -25.50 -8.62 0.31
C MET A 538 -26.88 -8.16 -0.19
N GLU A 539 -27.35 -6.94 0.09
CA GLU A 539 -28.53 -6.39 -0.59
C GLU A 539 -28.32 -6.41 -2.11
N ALA A 540 -29.32 -6.80 -2.88
CA ALA A 540 -29.20 -7.01 -4.31
C ALA A 540 -28.73 -5.75 -5.07
N GLU A 541 -29.29 -4.59 -4.74
CA GLU A 541 -28.94 -3.30 -5.36
C GLU A 541 -27.53 -2.84 -4.97
N VAL A 542 -27.15 -3.00 -3.70
CA VAL A 542 -25.82 -2.64 -3.20
C VAL A 542 -24.76 -3.53 -3.83
N SER A 543 -24.96 -4.85 -3.84
CA SER A 543 -24.06 -5.80 -4.48
C SER A 543 -23.90 -5.52 -5.99
N ALA A 544 -24.99 -5.16 -6.68
CA ALA A 544 -24.93 -4.75 -8.08
C ALA A 544 -24.16 -3.44 -8.29
N ALA A 545 -24.32 -2.46 -7.39
CA ALA A 545 -23.56 -1.21 -7.44
C ALA A 545 -22.06 -1.45 -7.24
N ILE A 546 -21.70 -2.29 -6.29
CA ILE A 546 -20.32 -2.71 -6.04
C ILE A 546 -19.73 -3.41 -7.27
N CYS A 547 -20.43 -4.42 -7.83
CA CYS A 547 -20.00 -5.13 -9.06
C CYS A 547 -19.83 -4.17 -10.25
N ARG A 548 -20.73 -3.20 -10.43
CA ARG A 548 -20.61 -2.17 -11.48
C ARG A 548 -19.37 -1.32 -11.34
N SER A 549 -19.04 -0.94 -10.12
CA SER A 549 -17.88 -0.08 -9.84
C SER A 549 -16.57 -0.85 -9.96
N MET A 550 -16.51 -2.04 -9.37
CA MET A 550 -15.27 -2.81 -9.23
C MET A 550 -14.98 -3.76 -10.39
N ARG A 551 -15.99 -4.13 -11.19
CA ARG A 551 -15.90 -5.08 -12.31
C ARG A 551 -15.56 -6.52 -11.91
N TYR A 552 -15.55 -6.85 -10.63
CA TYR A 552 -15.44 -8.23 -10.15
C TYR A 552 -16.78 -8.96 -10.20
N THR A 553 -16.73 -10.27 -10.33
CA THR A 553 -17.93 -11.13 -10.32
C THR A 553 -18.55 -11.14 -8.93
N THR A 554 -19.83 -10.79 -8.83
CA THR A 554 -20.57 -10.95 -7.58
C THR A 554 -21.16 -12.36 -7.49
N PRO A 555 -21.01 -13.05 -6.34
CA PRO A 555 -21.71 -14.29 -6.08
C PRO A 555 -23.20 -14.09 -5.76
N ASN A 556 -23.67 -12.85 -5.64
CA ASN A 556 -25.06 -12.51 -5.37
C ASN A 556 -25.93 -12.62 -6.63
N ARG A 557 -26.70 -13.71 -6.74
CA ARG A 557 -27.56 -13.94 -7.92
C ARG A 557 -28.69 -12.93 -8.07
N ALA A 558 -29.21 -12.39 -6.94
CA ALA A 558 -30.26 -11.39 -6.98
C ALA A 558 -29.77 -10.06 -7.56
N ALA A 559 -28.48 -9.73 -7.40
CA ALA A 559 -27.85 -8.55 -7.97
C ALA A 559 -27.84 -8.54 -9.50
N LEU A 560 -27.90 -9.70 -10.15
CA LEU A 560 -27.88 -9.79 -11.62
C LEU A 560 -29.04 -9.06 -12.29
N ALA A 561 -30.18 -8.92 -11.60
CA ALA A 561 -31.34 -8.17 -12.10
C ALA A 561 -31.07 -6.67 -12.22
N PHE A 562 -30.17 -6.14 -11.40
CA PHE A 562 -29.81 -4.71 -11.32
C PHE A 562 -28.56 -4.37 -12.12
N LEU A 563 -27.92 -5.35 -12.77
CA LEU A 563 -26.73 -5.13 -13.61
C LEU A 563 -27.11 -4.81 -15.05
N PRO A 564 -26.45 -3.81 -15.67
CA PRO A 564 -26.58 -3.56 -17.10
C PRO A 564 -26.26 -4.81 -17.94
N PRO A 565 -26.96 -5.01 -19.08
CA PRO A 565 -26.70 -6.17 -19.97
C PRO A 565 -25.23 -6.27 -20.42
N ALA A 566 -24.56 -5.15 -20.62
CA ALA A 566 -23.14 -5.11 -21.01
C ALA A 566 -22.22 -5.76 -19.96
N ILE A 567 -22.50 -5.54 -18.67
CA ILE A 567 -21.74 -6.15 -17.58
C ILE A 567 -22.14 -7.63 -17.41
N ARG A 568 -23.44 -7.89 -17.34
CA ARG A 568 -23.97 -9.24 -17.11
C ARG A 568 -23.56 -10.26 -18.20
N LYS A 569 -23.39 -9.79 -19.45
CA LYS A 569 -22.97 -10.61 -20.59
C LYS A 569 -21.46 -10.57 -20.85
N ASN A 570 -20.69 -9.84 -20.08
CA ASN A 570 -19.24 -9.76 -20.26
C ASN A 570 -18.58 -11.06 -19.74
N PRO A 571 -17.96 -11.87 -20.64
CA PRO A 571 -17.35 -13.15 -20.23
C PRO A 571 -16.12 -13.00 -19.33
N ALA A 572 -15.50 -11.82 -19.30
CA ALA A 572 -14.44 -11.52 -18.36
C ALA A 572 -14.98 -11.36 -16.92
N ILE A 573 -16.22 -10.87 -16.76
CA ILE A 573 -16.84 -10.69 -15.43
C ILE A 573 -17.64 -11.95 -15.07
N PHE A 574 -18.47 -12.45 -15.99
CA PHE A 574 -19.30 -13.65 -15.79
C PHE A 574 -18.92 -14.71 -16.81
N PRO A 575 -17.94 -15.59 -16.49
CA PRO A 575 -17.49 -16.62 -17.41
C PRO A 575 -18.60 -17.61 -17.74
N PRO A 576 -18.67 -18.12 -18.99
CA PRO A 576 -19.63 -19.15 -19.39
C PRO A 576 -19.48 -20.43 -18.55
N ARG A 577 -20.57 -21.21 -18.42
CA ARG A 577 -20.60 -22.44 -17.61
C ARG A 577 -19.50 -23.44 -17.99
N GLU A 578 -19.20 -23.55 -19.29
CA GLU A 578 -18.14 -24.43 -19.83
C GLU A 578 -16.75 -24.03 -19.35
N VAL A 579 -16.53 -22.72 -19.12
CA VAL A 579 -15.29 -22.20 -18.53
C VAL A 579 -15.26 -22.50 -17.04
N VAL A 580 -16.36 -22.27 -16.32
CA VAL A 580 -16.46 -22.51 -14.87
C VAL A 580 -16.11 -23.96 -14.52
N GLY A 581 -16.54 -24.93 -15.34
CA GLY A 581 -16.23 -26.35 -15.12
C GLY A 581 -14.76 -26.75 -15.24
N ARG A 582 -13.89 -25.82 -15.72
CA ARG A 582 -12.44 -26.02 -15.85
C ARG A 582 -11.62 -25.24 -14.83
N LEU A 583 -12.29 -24.51 -13.94
CA LEU A 583 -11.65 -23.73 -12.89
C LEU A 583 -11.39 -24.59 -11.66
N GLU A 584 -10.28 -24.31 -10.98
CA GLU A 584 -9.95 -24.91 -9.68
C GLU A 584 -9.81 -23.81 -8.63
N LEU A 585 -10.53 -23.96 -7.51
CA LEU A 585 -10.36 -23.09 -6.36
C LEU A 585 -8.97 -23.31 -5.74
N LEU A 586 -8.21 -22.23 -5.53
CA LEU A 586 -6.95 -22.34 -4.78
C LEU A 586 -7.27 -22.78 -3.34
N ARG A 587 -6.52 -23.78 -2.84
CA ARG A 587 -6.67 -24.31 -1.47
C ARG A 587 -5.41 -24.10 -0.67
N ASP A 588 -5.52 -24.19 0.65
CA ASP A 588 -4.33 -24.37 1.47
C ASP A 588 -3.67 -25.72 1.14
N ILE A 589 -2.41 -25.68 0.78
CA ILE A 589 -1.59 -26.86 0.48
C ILE A 589 -0.67 -27.23 1.65
N GLY A 590 -0.88 -26.59 2.79
CA GLY A 590 -0.15 -26.87 4.03
C GLY A 590 1.37 -26.75 3.85
N PRO A 591 2.16 -27.76 4.29
CA PRO A 591 3.63 -27.71 4.22
C PRO A 591 4.19 -27.55 2.79
N ALA A 592 3.41 -27.88 1.75
CA ALA A 592 3.85 -27.70 0.37
C ALA A 592 3.97 -26.22 -0.03
N THR A 593 3.38 -25.29 0.70
CA THR A 593 3.56 -23.84 0.50
C THR A 593 5.04 -23.46 0.50
N THR A 594 5.81 -23.93 1.46
CA THR A 594 7.28 -23.68 1.52
C THR A 594 8.01 -24.20 0.26
N LEU A 595 7.55 -25.30 -0.34
CA LEU A 595 8.11 -25.80 -1.60
C LEU A 595 7.81 -24.81 -2.75
N TYR A 596 6.57 -24.32 -2.86
CA TYR A 596 6.18 -23.36 -3.89
C TYR A 596 6.98 -22.06 -3.78
N ASP A 597 7.15 -21.51 -2.57
CA ASP A 597 7.90 -20.28 -2.33
C ASP A 597 9.38 -20.44 -2.69
N ARG A 598 9.98 -21.57 -2.32
CA ARG A 598 11.36 -21.89 -2.69
C ARG A 598 11.52 -21.99 -4.20
N LEU A 599 10.66 -22.73 -4.88
CA LEU A 599 10.74 -22.93 -6.33
C LEU A 599 10.43 -21.63 -7.08
N TRP A 600 9.55 -20.79 -6.55
CA TRP A 600 9.29 -19.44 -7.08
C TRP A 600 10.52 -18.55 -6.99
N THR A 601 11.21 -18.60 -5.86
CA THR A 601 12.49 -17.90 -5.69
C THR A 601 13.54 -18.41 -6.70
N GLU A 602 13.60 -19.73 -6.95
CA GLU A 602 14.47 -20.31 -7.97
C GLU A 602 14.13 -19.78 -9.37
N VAL A 603 12.83 -19.65 -9.74
CA VAL A 603 12.40 -19.03 -11.01
C VAL A 603 12.90 -17.59 -11.09
N LYS A 604 12.64 -16.78 -10.06
CA LYS A 604 13.01 -15.35 -10.07
C LYS A 604 14.53 -15.13 -10.14
N THR A 605 15.34 -16.02 -9.58
CA THR A 605 16.80 -15.91 -9.55
C THR A 605 17.51 -16.66 -10.68
N ALA A 606 16.81 -17.53 -11.44
CA ALA A 606 17.38 -18.20 -12.61
C ALA A 606 17.93 -17.18 -13.62
N ARG A 607 19.10 -17.51 -14.23
CA ARG A 607 19.76 -16.66 -15.25
C ARG A 607 19.27 -16.97 -16.66
#